data_b5968f0ff325a5f7673312c052ca1137
#
_entry.id   b5968f0ff325a5f7673312c052ca1137
#
_cell.length_a   1.000
_cell.length_b   1.000
_cell.length_c   1.000
_cell.angle_alpha   90.00
_cell.angle_beta   90.00
_cell.angle_gamma   90.00
#
_symmetry.space_group_name_H-M   'P 1'
#
loop_
_entity.id
_entity.type
_entity.pdbx_description
1 polymer ?
#
loop_
_entity_poly.entity_id
_entity_poly.type
_entity_poly.pdbx_seq_one_letter_code
_entity_poly.pdbx_strand_id
1 'polypeptide(L)'
;MAQDQNLLLQLEELRAENRRLRQLLAEHGIPFEERKPAAAETAVHEAAAPGKARLSTREKMSLFRSLFCGREDVFAKRWHSMKDGREGYQPVCANEWRPGVCSKKKYSCAVCPFRQLLPLSDRDIYFHLKGADEFCRDVVGVYAIFPDDTCRFLCTDFDDKSSEHGYRDDVIAFTGVC
;
A
#
# COMPACT_ATOMS: atom_id res chain seq x y z
N MET A 1 -22.42 23.00 -22.04
CA MET A 1 -23.89 23.01 -21.77
C MET A 1 -24.48 21.61 -21.70
N ALA A 2 -24.40 20.73 -22.74
CA ALA A 2 -24.97 19.37 -22.62
C ALA A 2 -24.24 18.47 -21.63
N GLN A 3 -22.92 18.59 -21.52
CA GLN A 3 -22.11 17.85 -20.54
C GLN A 3 -22.41 18.28 -19.10
N ASP A 4 -22.61 19.54 -18.86
CA ASP A 4 -22.92 20.07 -17.52
C ASP A 4 -24.33 19.63 -17.06
N GLN A 5 -25.27 19.53 -17.97
CA GLN A 5 -26.61 19.01 -17.67
C GLN A 5 -26.58 17.51 -17.33
N ASN A 6 -25.79 16.73 -18.06
CA ASN A 6 -25.62 15.31 -17.75
C ASN A 6 -24.95 15.09 -16.38
N LEU A 7 -23.93 15.89 -16.06
CA LEU A 7 -23.26 15.84 -14.76
C LEU A 7 -24.20 16.20 -13.60
N LEU A 8 -25.07 17.20 -13.78
CA LEU A 8 -26.07 17.58 -12.78
C LEU A 8 -27.09 16.45 -12.54
N LEU A 9 -27.57 15.80 -13.60
CA LEU A 9 -28.48 14.66 -13.47
C LEU A 9 -27.84 13.48 -12.72
N GLN A 10 -26.61 13.13 -13.07
CA GLN A 10 -25.86 12.07 -12.35
C GLN A 10 -25.66 12.42 -10.88
N LEU A 11 -25.41 13.68 -10.57
CA LEU A 11 -25.22 14.13 -9.19
C LEU A 11 -26.52 14.08 -8.38
N GLU A 12 -27.66 14.35 -9.00
CA GLU A 12 -28.97 14.18 -8.37
C GLU A 12 -29.33 12.72 -8.13
N GLU A 13 -29.06 11.83 -9.09
CA GLU A 13 -29.24 10.38 -8.93
C GLU A 13 -28.40 9.82 -7.81
N LEU A 14 -27.11 10.15 -7.75
CA LEU A 14 -26.20 9.72 -6.68
C LEU A 14 -26.65 10.24 -5.30
N ARG A 15 -27.17 11.46 -5.23
CA ARG A 15 -27.72 12.01 -3.98
C ARG A 15 -29.00 11.29 -3.55
N ALA A 16 -29.86 10.93 -4.49
CA ALA A 16 -31.06 10.17 -4.20
C ALA A 16 -30.73 8.76 -3.68
N GLU A 17 -29.81 8.06 -4.32
CA GLU A 17 -29.36 6.74 -3.89
C GLU A 17 -28.66 6.79 -2.52
N ASN A 18 -27.85 7.80 -2.28
CA ASN A 18 -27.19 7.99 -0.97
C ASN A 18 -28.21 8.20 0.15
N ARG A 19 -29.30 8.95 -0.10
CA ARG A 19 -30.40 9.12 0.88
C ARG A 19 -31.08 7.79 1.15
N ARG A 20 -31.37 7.00 0.10
CA ARG A 20 -32.00 5.68 0.22
C ARG A 20 -31.13 4.71 1.04
N LEU A 21 -29.85 4.64 0.75
CA LEU A 21 -28.90 3.77 1.49
C LEU A 21 -28.83 4.16 2.98
N ARG A 22 -28.80 5.45 3.28
CA ARG A 22 -28.81 5.95 4.67
C ARG A 22 -30.08 5.57 5.40
N GLN A 23 -31.21 5.62 4.74
CA GLN A 23 -32.48 5.22 5.31
C GLN A 23 -32.48 3.72 5.62
N LEU A 24 -32.01 2.87 4.71
CA LEU A 24 -31.88 1.44 4.93
C LEU A 24 -30.93 1.12 6.10
N LEU A 25 -29.80 1.81 6.21
CA LEU A 25 -28.89 1.65 7.33
C LEU A 25 -29.57 2.00 8.67
N ALA A 26 -30.35 3.08 8.69
CA ALA A 26 -31.10 3.49 9.88
C ALA A 26 -32.20 2.48 10.25
N GLU A 27 -32.94 1.96 9.27
CA GLU A 27 -33.98 0.91 9.47
C GLU A 27 -33.41 -0.38 10.04
N HIS A 28 -32.17 -0.72 9.66
CA HIS A 28 -31.48 -1.92 10.15
C HIS A 28 -30.60 -1.67 11.38
N GLY A 29 -30.62 -0.46 11.95
CA GLY A 29 -29.87 -0.12 13.17
C GLY A 29 -28.35 -0.15 12.99
N ILE A 30 -27.85 0.00 11.75
CA ILE A 30 -26.42 0.01 11.44
C ILE A 30 -25.89 1.44 11.61
N PRO A 31 -25.03 1.70 12.61
CA PRO A 31 -24.46 3.04 12.79
C PRO A 31 -23.54 3.40 11.62
N PHE A 32 -23.69 4.59 11.08
CA PHE A 32 -22.77 5.16 10.10
C PHE A 32 -22.35 6.57 10.53
N GLU A 33 -21.08 6.87 10.38
CA GLU A 33 -20.57 8.22 10.66
C GLU A 33 -20.82 9.12 9.44
N GLU A 34 -21.60 10.18 9.63
CA GLU A 34 -21.66 11.23 8.63
C GLU A 34 -20.33 11.97 8.57
N ARG A 35 -19.58 11.74 7.51
CA ARG A 35 -18.45 12.60 7.19
C ARG A 35 -19.01 13.99 6.87
N LYS A 36 -19.05 14.88 7.86
CA LYS A 36 -19.40 16.30 7.61
C LYS A 36 -18.49 16.81 6.50
N PRO A 37 -19.06 17.35 5.40
CA PRO A 37 -18.23 18.09 4.47
C PRO A 37 -17.59 19.22 5.26
N ALA A 38 -16.27 19.30 5.23
CA ALA A 38 -15.56 20.46 5.76
C ALA A 38 -16.20 21.69 5.10
N ALA A 39 -16.68 22.62 5.92
CA ALA A 39 -17.29 23.84 5.44
C ALA A 39 -16.31 24.50 4.45
N ALA A 40 -16.74 24.62 3.21
CA ALA A 40 -16.02 25.38 2.21
C ALA A 40 -16.15 26.85 2.59
N GLU A 41 -15.21 27.35 3.38
CA GLU A 41 -15.01 28.79 3.47
C GLU A 41 -14.53 29.26 2.09
N THR A 42 -15.43 29.94 1.39
CA THR A 42 -15.14 30.68 0.15
C THR A 42 -14.23 31.86 0.50
N ALA A 43 -12.96 31.60 0.67
CA ALA A 43 -11.92 32.60 0.52
C ALA A 43 -11.43 32.50 -0.93
N VAL A 44 -11.81 33.48 -1.74
CA VAL A 44 -11.23 33.71 -3.07
C VAL A 44 -9.77 34.10 -2.83
N HIS A 45 -8.90 33.11 -2.79
CA HIS A 45 -7.46 33.33 -2.88
C HIS A 45 -6.99 32.90 -4.26
N GLU A 46 -6.40 33.87 -4.93
CA GLU A 46 -5.59 33.75 -6.13
C GLU A 46 -4.75 32.46 -6.08
N ALA A 47 -4.88 31.64 -7.12
CA ALA A 47 -4.30 30.29 -7.17
C ALA A 47 -2.76 30.35 -7.20
N ALA A 48 -2.16 30.35 -6.03
CA ALA A 48 -0.81 29.82 -5.87
C ALA A 48 -0.91 28.30 -6.05
N ALA A 49 -0.09 27.72 -6.91
CA ALA A 49 -0.01 26.27 -7.14
C ALA A 49 0.05 25.54 -5.78
N PRO A 50 -0.74 24.46 -5.57
CA PRO A 50 -0.81 23.79 -4.28
C PRO A 50 0.58 23.27 -3.92
N GLY A 51 1.24 23.94 -2.98
CA GLY A 51 2.46 23.47 -2.39
C GLY A 51 2.16 22.09 -1.81
N LYS A 52 2.85 21.04 -2.29
CA LYS A 52 2.69 19.67 -1.80
C LYS A 52 2.82 19.70 -0.28
N ALA A 53 1.71 19.52 0.43
CA ALA A 53 1.71 19.41 1.89
C ALA A 53 2.70 18.29 2.25
N ARG A 54 3.78 18.64 2.94
CA ARG A 54 4.82 17.69 3.34
C ARG A 54 4.29 16.89 4.53
N LEU A 55 3.94 15.63 4.27
CA LEU A 55 3.58 14.71 5.34
C LEU A 55 4.73 14.57 6.34
N SER A 56 4.40 14.58 7.63
CA SER A 56 5.33 14.21 8.70
C SER A 56 5.76 12.75 8.56
N THR A 57 6.85 12.38 9.20
CA THR A 57 7.34 10.98 9.20
C THR A 57 6.26 10.02 9.71
N ARG A 58 5.53 10.39 10.75
CA ARG A 58 4.45 9.56 11.31
C ARG A 58 3.30 9.37 10.31
N GLU A 59 2.88 10.43 9.63
CA GLU A 59 1.84 10.35 8.61
C GLU A 59 2.27 9.49 7.42
N LYS A 60 3.53 9.58 6.99
CA LYS A 60 4.08 8.71 5.94
C LYS A 60 4.05 7.24 6.34
N MET A 61 4.44 6.90 7.58
CA MET A 61 4.42 5.54 8.09
C MET A 61 2.99 5.00 8.20
N SER A 62 2.05 5.83 8.68
CA SER A 62 0.64 5.48 8.74
C SER A 62 0.05 5.24 7.35
N LEU A 63 0.36 6.11 6.40
CA LEU A 63 -0.03 5.95 5.00
C LEU A 63 0.55 4.67 4.39
N PHE A 64 1.83 4.38 4.63
CA PHE A 64 2.46 3.14 4.17
C PHE A 64 1.69 1.91 4.66
N ARG A 65 1.38 1.84 5.96
CA ARG A 65 0.62 0.72 6.55
C ARG A 65 -0.79 0.58 5.98
N SER A 66 -1.44 1.70 5.68
CA SER A 66 -2.79 1.68 5.11
C SER A 66 -2.81 1.21 3.66
N LEU A 67 -1.80 1.56 2.87
CA LEU A 67 -1.68 1.18 1.45
C LEU A 67 -1.17 -0.25 1.28
N PHE A 68 -0.19 -0.67 2.10
CA PHE A 68 0.46 -1.97 2.00
C PHE A 68 0.07 -2.88 3.17
N CYS A 69 -1.24 -3.04 3.38
CA CYS A 69 -1.77 -3.87 4.45
C CYS A 69 -1.66 -5.35 4.09
N GLY A 70 -0.58 -5.99 4.51
CA GLY A 70 -0.31 -7.41 4.36
C GLY A 70 -0.31 -8.16 5.69
N ARG A 71 0.29 -9.36 5.70
CA ARG A 71 0.43 -10.18 6.91
C ARG A 71 1.14 -9.42 8.02
N GLU A 72 0.65 -9.57 9.24
CA GLU A 72 1.18 -8.88 10.42
C GLU A 72 2.27 -9.69 11.14
N ASP A 73 2.37 -10.99 10.87
CA ASP A 73 3.28 -11.93 11.53
C ASP A 73 4.63 -12.08 10.81
N VAL A 74 4.75 -11.56 9.58
CA VAL A 74 5.94 -11.72 8.75
C VAL A 74 6.11 -10.57 7.78
N PHE A 75 7.36 -10.19 7.52
CA PHE A 75 7.73 -9.33 6.41
C PHE A 75 9.04 -9.81 5.79
N ALA A 76 9.31 -9.39 4.56
CA ALA A 76 10.57 -9.66 3.89
C ALA A 76 11.50 -8.45 3.98
N LYS A 77 12.80 -8.70 3.92
CA LYS A 77 13.83 -7.68 3.81
C LYS A 77 14.75 -7.99 2.64
N ARG A 78 15.13 -6.95 1.89
CA ARG A 78 16.08 -7.11 0.81
C ARG A 78 17.47 -7.45 1.37
N TRP A 79 18.16 -8.37 0.73
CA TRP A 79 19.56 -8.68 0.99
C TRP A 79 20.40 -8.45 -0.27
N HIS A 80 21.65 -8.10 -0.07
CA HIS A 80 22.64 -7.95 -1.13
C HIS A 80 23.93 -8.63 -0.71
N SER A 81 24.50 -9.44 -1.61
CA SER A 81 25.76 -10.17 -1.37
C SER A 81 26.93 -9.37 -1.92
N MET A 82 27.80 -8.88 -1.04
CA MET A 82 29.01 -8.18 -1.41
C MET A 82 30.02 -9.06 -2.17
N LYS A 83 29.86 -10.39 -2.11
CA LYS A 83 30.80 -11.36 -2.71
C LYS A 83 30.55 -11.55 -4.20
N ASP A 84 29.31 -11.67 -4.60
CA ASP A 84 28.89 -12.09 -5.95
C ASP A 84 27.81 -11.19 -6.55
N GLY A 85 27.49 -10.07 -5.90
CA GLY A 85 26.52 -9.08 -6.36
C GLY A 85 25.07 -9.59 -6.41
N ARG A 86 24.80 -10.83 -5.95
CA ARG A 86 23.44 -11.36 -5.93
C ARG A 86 22.59 -10.64 -4.90
N GLU A 87 21.32 -10.54 -5.19
CA GLU A 87 20.35 -9.87 -4.33
C GLU A 87 19.01 -10.61 -4.36
N GLY A 88 18.13 -10.27 -3.43
CA GLY A 88 16.80 -10.86 -3.34
C GLY A 88 16.11 -10.47 -2.04
N TYR A 89 14.98 -11.09 -1.79
CA TYR A 89 14.21 -10.90 -0.57
C TYR A 89 14.16 -12.18 0.24
N GLN A 90 14.16 -12.03 1.57
CA GLN A 90 13.99 -13.15 2.48
C GLN A 90 13.12 -12.75 3.66
N PRO A 91 12.34 -13.68 4.23
CA PRO A 91 11.58 -13.41 5.45
C PRO A 91 12.53 -13.09 6.61
N VAL A 92 12.15 -12.08 7.41
CA VAL A 92 12.92 -11.71 8.60
C VAL A 92 12.67 -12.71 9.72
N CYS A 93 13.75 -13.18 10.32
CA CYS A 93 13.71 -14.23 11.34
C CYS A 93 14.55 -13.82 12.56
N ALA A 94 14.00 -13.96 13.77
CA ALA A 94 14.71 -13.66 15.01
C ALA A 94 15.93 -14.57 15.25
N ASN A 95 15.92 -15.74 14.66
CA ASN A 95 17.03 -16.70 14.76
C ASN A 95 18.04 -16.59 13.61
N GLU A 96 17.92 -15.58 12.75
CA GLU A 96 18.84 -15.39 11.63
C GLU A 96 20.29 -15.25 12.14
N TRP A 97 21.18 -16.01 11.53
CA TRP A 97 22.62 -16.09 11.88
C TRP A 97 22.93 -16.51 13.33
N ARG A 98 21.94 -16.96 14.12
CA ARG A 98 22.17 -17.43 15.48
C ARG A 98 22.99 -18.74 15.46
N PRO A 99 24.17 -18.75 16.07
CA PRO A 99 25.02 -19.96 16.12
C PRO A 99 24.29 -21.16 16.75
N GLY A 100 24.42 -22.32 16.16
CA GLY A 100 23.80 -23.56 16.63
C GLY A 100 22.31 -23.71 16.31
N VAL A 101 21.65 -22.63 15.86
CA VAL A 101 20.22 -22.61 15.52
C VAL A 101 19.99 -22.40 14.03
N CYS A 102 20.56 -21.32 13.47
CA CYS A 102 20.40 -21.00 12.06
C CYS A 102 21.48 -21.72 11.22
N SER A 103 21.06 -22.57 10.30
CA SER A 103 21.94 -23.23 9.34
C SER A 103 21.41 -23.08 7.92
N LYS A 104 21.63 -21.91 7.30
CA LYS A 104 21.23 -21.63 5.91
C LYS A 104 21.86 -22.55 4.87
N LYS A 105 22.95 -23.27 5.24
CA LYS A 105 23.57 -24.28 4.39
C LYS A 105 22.78 -25.60 4.39
N LYS A 106 22.09 -25.91 5.49
CA LYS A 106 21.38 -27.18 5.68
C LYS A 106 19.88 -27.05 5.31
N TYR A 107 19.28 -25.93 5.63
CA TYR A 107 17.84 -25.67 5.39
C TYR A 107 17.63 -24.35 4.68
N SER A 108 16.71 -24.31 3.72
CA SER A 108 16.15 -23.05 3.24
C SER A 108 15.25 -22.41 4.32
N CYS A 109 15.12 -21.09 4.31
CA CYS A 109 14.25 -20.41 5.28
C CYS A 109 12.78 -20.85 5.19
N ALA A 110 12.33 -21.33 4.03
CA ALA A 110 10.96 -21.79 3.83
C ALA A 110 10.62 -23.04 4.67
N VAL A 111 11.58 -23.96 4.86
CA VAL A 111 11.39 -25.25 5.55
C VAL A 111 12.19 -25.37 6.85
N CYS A 112 12.74 -24.26 7.35
CA CYS A 112 13.55 -24.26 8.56
C CYS A 112 12.67 -24.55 9.81
N PRO A 113 12.97 -25.61 10.60
CA PRO A 113 12.20 -25.94 11.79
C PRO A 113 12.41 -24.95 12.95
N PHE A 114 13.46 -24.15 12.89
CA PHE A 114 13.80 -23.13 13.90
C PHE A 114 13.41 -21.71 13.48
N ARG A 115 12.58 -21.61 12.44
CA ARG A 115 12.14 -20.31 11.93
C ARG A 115 11.26 -19.60 12.95
N GLN A 116 11.62 -18.38 13.30
CA GLN A 116 10.86 -17.47 14.14
C GLN A 116 10.68 -16.15 13.38
N LEU A 117 9.55 -16.03 12.70
CA LEU A 117 9.23 -14.85 11.88
C LEU A 117 9.00 -13.63 12.77
N LEU A 118 9.28 -12.45 12.24
CA LEU A 118 9.08 -11.17 12.94
C LEU A 118 8.06 -10.32 12.20
N PRO A 119 7.22 -9.58 12.93
CA PRO A 119 6.30 -8.59 12.36
C PRO A 119 7.05 -7.39 11.82
N LEU A 120 6.45 -6.71 10.82
CA LEU A 120 6.96 -5.44 10.30
C LEU A 120 6.80 -4.33 11.35
N SER A 121 7.92 -3.81 11.84
CA SER A 121 7.93 -2.74 12.84
C SER A 121 7.91 -1.34 12.22
N ASP A 122 7.54 -0.33 13.00
CA ASP A 122 7.61 1.08 12.59
C ASP A 122 9.06 1.51 12.29
N ARG A 123 10.02 0.91 12.98
CA ARG A 123 11.44 1.15 12.73
C ARG A 123 11.85 0.67 11.33
N ASP A 124 11.37 -0.48 10.89
CA ASP A 124 11.67 -1.02 9.56
C ASP A 124 11.05 -0.16 8.47
N ILE A 125 9.80 0.28 8.66
CA ILE A 125 9.13 1.22 7.75
C ILE A 125 9.89 2.56 7.69
N TYR A 126 10.31 3.07 8.83
CA TYR A 126 11.09 4.32 8.88
C TYR A 126 12.36 4.23 8.04
N PHE A 127 13.16 3.16 8.20
CA PHE A 127 14.38 2.98 7.43
C PHE A 127 14.10 2.76 5.94
N HIS A 128 13.07 2.00 5.60
CA HIS A 128 12.62 1.85 4.22
C HIS A 128 12.29 3.19 3.56
N LEU A 129 11.50 4.01 4.22
CA LEU A 129 11.12 5.34 3.70
C LEU A 129 12.29 6.32 3.67
N LYS A 130 13.29 6.13 4.52
CA LYS A 130 14.51 6.94 4.55
C LYS A 130 15.44 6.63 3.38
N GLY A 131 15.54 5.37 2.96
CA GLY A 131 16.35 4.92 1.83
C GLY A 131 17.82 5.27 2.00
N ALA A 132 18.42 4.98 3.17
CA ALA A 132 19.77 5.40 3.51
C ALA A 132 20.83 4.32 3.29
N ASP A 133 20.43 3.07 3.03
CA ASP A 133 21.37 1.98 2.80
C ASP A 133 21.82 1.96 1.33
N GLU A 134 23.12 2.01 1.10
CA GLU A 134 23.76 2.04 -0.22
C GLU A 134 23.36 0.85 -1.11
N PHE A 135 23.13 -0.32 -0.49
CA PHE A 135 22.71 -1.56 -1.17
C PHE A 135 21.22 -1.83 -1.06
N CYS A 136 20.43 -0.82 -0.66
CA CYS A 136 18.98 -0.92 -0.46
C CYS A 136 18.55 -2.10 0.44
N ARG A 137 19.37 -2.48 1.43
CA ARG A 137 19.05 -3.57 2.38
C ARG A 137 18.02 -3.15 3.42
N ASP A 138 17.67 -1.89 3.47
CA ASP A 138 16.57 -1.31 4.26
C ASP A 138 15.20 -1.42 3.55
N VAL A 139 15.18 -1.86 2.29
CA VAL A 139 13.92 -2.09 1.58
C VAL A 139 13.18 -3.28 2.17
N VAL A 140 11.92 -3.06 2.51
CA VAL A 140 11.00 -4.08 3.05
C VAL A 140 10.02 -4.54 1.98
N GLY A 141 9.57 -5.80 2.11
CA GLY A 141 8.48 -6.36 1.31
C GLY A 141 7.39 -6.87 2.24
N VAL A 142 6.14 -6.67 1.86
CA VAL A 142 4.98 -7.20 2.57
C VAL A 142 4.48 -8.47 1.91
N TYR A 143 3.95 -9.40 2.70
CA TYR A 143 3.24 -10.57 2.20
C TYR A 143 1.78 -10.20 2.05
N ALA A 144 1.33 -9.99 0.82
CA ALA A 144 -0.02 -9.50 0.52
C ALA A 144 -1.10 -10.55 0.80
N ILE A 145 -0.79 -11.85 0.65
CA ILE A 145 -1.74 -12.96 0.81
C ILE A 145 -1.75 -13.40 2.28
N PHE A 146 -2.92 -13.35 2.89
CA PHE A 146 -3.16 -13.83 4.25
C PHE A 146 -3.26 -15.36 4.31
N PRO A 147 -3.18 -15.98 5.50
CA PRO A 147 -3.29 -17.45 5.65
C PRO A 147 -4.63 -18.06 5.21
N ASP A 148 -5.66 -17.25 5.08
CA ASP A 148 -7.00 -17.61 4.58
C ASP A 148 -7.18 -17.37 3.07
N ASP A 149 -6.07 -17.19 2.35
CA ASP A 149 -6.02 -16.90 0.91
C ASP A 149 -6.70 -15.58 0.48
N THR A 150 -6.96 -14.68 1.42
CA THR A 150 -7.45 -13.32 1.12
C THR A 150 -6.31 -12.32 0.94
N CYS A 151 -6.60 -11.18 0.32
CA CYS A 151 -5.69 -10.03 0.25
C CYS A 151 -6.46 -8.72 0.40
N ARG A 152 -5.76 -7.64 0.82
CA ARG A 152 -6.36 -6.31 1.02
C ARG A 152 -5.97 -5.30 -0.04
N PHE A 153 -5.03 -5.63 -0.90
CA PHE A 153 -4.64 -4.80 -2.03
C PHE A 153 -4.17 -5.67 -3.18
N LEU A 154 -4.33 -5.16 -4.39
CA LEU A 154 -3.80 -5.74 -5.62
C LEU A 154 -2.66 -4.85 -6.11
N CYS A 155 -1.56 -5.45 -6.51
CA CYS A 155 -0.46 -4.78 -7.17
C CYS A 155 -0.33 -5.32 -8.58
N THR A 156 -0.40 -4.44 -9.57
CA THR A 156 -0.17 -4.77 -10.97
C THR A 156 1.11 -4.10 -11.43
N ASP A 157 2.00 -4.85 -12.02
CA ASP A 157 3.22 -4.37 -12.63
C ASP A 157 3.03 -4.29 -14.14
N PHE A 158 3.32 -3.14 -14.72
CA PHE A 158 3.22 -2.89 -16.15
C PHE A 158 4.63 -2.79 -16.72
N ASP A 159 5.14 -3.92 -17.19
CA ASP A 159 6.45 -4.02 -17.86
C ASP A 159 6.30 -3.74 -19.35
N ASP A 160 6.57 -2.52 -19.78
CA ASP A 160 6.69 -2.24 -21.20
C ASP A 160 8.14 -2.40 -21.67
N LYS A 161 8.36 -3.42 -22.49
CA LYS A 161 9.63 -3.66 -23.18
C LYS A 161 9.66 -3.07 -24.59
N SER A 162 8.53 -2.54 -25.08
CA SER A 162 8.41 -1.90 -26.39
C SER A 162 8.38 -0.39 -26.24
N SER A 163 9.37 0.29 -26.79
CA SER A 163 9.55 1.74 -26.66
C SER A 163 8.55 2.61 -27.45
N GLU A 164 7.59 2.03 -28.16
CA GLU A 164 6.75 2.80 -29.08
C GLU A 164 5.55 3.51 -28.42
N HIS A 165 4.95 2.96 -27.37
CA HIS A 165 3.71 3.51 -26.77
C HIS A 165 3.76 3.71 -25.27
N GLY A 166 4.71 3.12 -24.56
CA GLY A 166 4.89 3.21 -23.11
C GLY A 166 3.73 2.55 -22.31
N TYR A 167 4.03 2.11 -21.11
CA TYR A 167 3.07 1.48 -20.18
C TYR A 167 1.85 2.34 -19.82
N ARG A 168 1.86 3.63 -20.22
CA ARG A 168 0.80 4.60 -19.88
C ARG A 168 -0.57 4.20 -20.40
N ASP A 169 -0.65 3.73 -21.64
CA ASP A 169 -1.91 3.35 -22.27
C ASP A 169 -2.48 2.08 -21.66
N ASP A 170 -1.61 1.13 -21.27
CA ASP A 170 -2.01 -0.09 -20.56
C ASP A 170 -2.55 0.23 -19.16
N VAL A 171 -1.89 1.16 -18.43
CA VAL A 171 -2.38 1.65 -17.13
C VAL A 171 -3.74 2.32 -17.27
N ILE A 172 -3.93 3.18 -18.27
CA ILE A 172 -5.21 3.86 -18.52
C ILE A 172 -6.29 2.84 -18.87
N ALA A 173 -6.00 1.87 -19.73
CA ALA A 173 -6.92 0.82 -20.09
C ALA A 173 -7.33 -0.03 -18.89
N PHE A 174 -6.36 -0.43 -18.05
CA PHE A 174 -6.61 -1.20 -16.82
C PHE A 174 -7.48 -0.42 -15.83
N THR A 175 -7.14 0.85 -15.56
CA THR A 175 -7.90 1.69 -14.62
C THR A 175 -9.30 2.08 -15.12
N GLY A 176 -9.55 1.98 -16.42
CA GLY A 176 -10.87 2.22 -17.00
C GLY A 176 -11.83 1.03 -16.91
N VAL A 177 -11.33 -0.15 -16.51
CA VAL A 177 -12.12 -1.39 -16.36
C VAL A 177 -12.42 -1.70 -14.88
N CYS A 178 -11.65 -1.15 -13.95
CA CYS A 178 -11.86 -1.27 -12.50
C CYS A 178 -12.70 -0.12 -11.96
#